data_a3484f98824e1f2d73797c9f299dae59
#
_entry.id   a3484f98824e1f2d73797c9f299dae59
#
_cell.length_a   1.000
_cell.length_b   1.000
_cell.length_c   1.000
_cell.angle_alpha   90.00
_cell.angle_beta   90.00
_cell.angle_gamma   90.00
#
_symmetry.space_group_name_H-M   'P 1'
#
loop_
_entity.id
_entity.type
_entity.pdbx_description
1 polymer ?
#
loop_
_entity_poly.entity_id
_entity_poly.type
_entity_poly.pdbx_seq_one_letter_code
_entity_poly.pdbx_strand_id
1 'polypeptide(L)'
;MVSDDHQQCAQSKNVCVIGAGPSGLAAARELRKEGHRVVVLEQNHDVGGQWLYDPNTDQTEVHSSVYASLRLTSPREIMGYTDFPFVLKKGRDVRRFPGHKELWLYLKDFCQRFGLREMIRFNTRVEYVGMLDCGELIIGNDLIKWVVKSKEKKADKVVEEVFDAVVVATGHYSYPRLPSIKGMDKWKRKQMHSHIYRVPEPFRNEVVVVVGNSLSGQDISMELVEVAKEVHLSAKSPNISEGLSKVISKHNNLHLHPQIDCLREDGRVTFVDGCWVTADTILYCTGYSYSFPFLDTKGIVVVDDDRVGPLYEHTFPPSLAPSLSFVGIPRKLIGFPFFESQAKWIAQLLSGKRTLPSWDQMMQSVKEFYHSRDVAGIPKHNTHDIANFEYCDRYADQIGFPHLEEWRKGLCISALVNSDANLETYRDSWDDHELLQEALQSPHFTQLNAQAFD
;
A
#
# COMPACT_ATOMS: atom_id res chain seq x y z
N MET A 1 -48.33 27.30 2.44
CA MET A 1 -47.51 26.08 2.58
C MET A 1 -46.06 26.54 2.52
N VAL A 2 -45.46 26.65 3.68
CA VAL A 2 -44.04 26.99 3.83
C VAL A 2 -43.31 25.66 3.75
N SER A 3 -42.50 25.47 2.72
CA SER A 3 -41.60 24.33 2.62
C SER A 3 -40.50 24.54 3.64
N ASP A 4 -40.51 23.75 4.71
CA ASP A 4 -39.38 23.59 5.63
C ASP A 4 -38.24 22.87 4.89
N ASP A 5 -37.38 23.64 4.23
CA ASP A 5 -36.06 23.19 3.84
C ASP A 5 -35.21 23.08 5.10
N HIS A 6 -35.31 21.95 5.80
CA HIS A 6 -34.30 21.57 6.76
C HIS A 6 -32.97 21.28 6.02
N GLN A 7 -32.21 22.30 5.71
CA GLN A 7 -30.79 22.17 5.46
C GLN A 7 -30.16 21.55 6.71
N GLN A 8 -30.00 20.24 6.71
CA GLN A 8 -29.22 19.56 7.73
C GLN A 8 -27.82 20.18 7.75
N CYS A 9 -27.54 20.95 8.78
CA CYS A 9 -26.24 21.58 8.96
C CYS A 9 -25.17 20.48 9.02
N ALA A 10 -24.30 20.43 8.04
CA ALA A 10 -23.27 19.41 7.95
C ALA A 10 -22.44 19.41 9.25
N GLN A 11 -22.47 18.29 9.99
CA GLN A 11 -21.83 18.19 11.29
C GLN A 11 -20.32 18.05 11.15
N SER A 12 -19.55 19.08 11.53
CA SER A 12 -18.10 19.02 11.56
C SER A 12 -17.62 18.08 12.66
N LYS A 13 -16.69 17.18 12.36
CA LYS A 13 -16.05 16.24 13.29
C LYS A 13 -14.58 16.53 13.43
N ASN A 14 -14.00 16.22 14.62
CA ASN A 14 -12.56 16.17 14.81
C ASN A 14 -12.05 14.79 14.40
N VAL A 15 -11.22 14.72 13.36
CA VAL A 15 -10.77 13.46 12.79
C VAL A 15 -9.26 13.34 12.86
N CYS A 16 -8.78 12.22 13.40
CA CYS A 16 -7.37 11.83 13.36
C CYS A 16 -7.12 10.92 12.16
N VAL A 17 -6.17 11.28 11.30
CA VAL A 17 -5.66 10.43 10.23
C VAL A 17 -4.27 9.93 10.63
N ILE A 18 -4.05 8.62 10.58
CA ILE A 18 -2.77 8.02 10.96
C ILE A 18 -1.99 7.67 9.69
N GLY A 19 -0.89 8.41 9.45
CA GLY A 19 -0.02 8.30 8.29
C GLY A 19 -0.26 9.38 7.24
N ALA A 20 0.83 9.90 6.65
CA ALA A 20 0.84 10.88 5.57
C ALA A 20 1.40 10.30 4.25
N GLY A 21 1.18 9.02 4.01
CA GLY A 21 1.36 8.38 2.71
C GLY A 21 0.22 8.75 1.73
N PRO A 22 0.18 8.14 0.54
CA PRO A 22 -0.85 8.44 -0.47
C PRO A 22 -2.28 8.35 0.07
N SER A 23 -2.59 7.29 0.81
CA SER A 23 -3.92 7.07 1.40
C SER A 23 -4.29 8.11 2.45
N GLY A 24 -3.33 8.48 3.32
CA GLY A 24 -3.57 9.50 4.34
C GLY A 24 -3.72 10.90 3.77
N LEU A 25 -2.97 11.26 2.73
CA LEU A 25 -3.12 12.54 2.04
C LEU A 25 -4.48 12.66 1.34
N ALA A 26 -4.96 11.57 0.69
CA ALA A 26 -6.31 11.53 0.13
C ALA A 26 -7.37 11.70 1.23
N ALA A 27 -7.25 10.98 2.35
CA ALA A 27 -8.16 11.09 3.48
C ALA A 27 -8.20 12.51 4.05
N ALA A 28 -7.04 13.11 4.31
CA ALA A 28 -6.95 14.46 4.85
C ALA A 28 -7.62 15.50 3.94
N ARG A 29 -7.40 15.38 2.62
CA ARG A 29 -7.99 16.26 1.62
C ARG A 29 -9.52 16.16 1.59
N GLU A 30 -10.07 14.96 1.46
CA GLU A 30 -11.51 14.76 1.34
C GLU A 30 -12.26 15.10 2.64
N LEU A 31 -11.70 14.76 3.79
CA LEU A 31 -12.23 15.18 5.10
C LEU A 31 -12.30 16.71 5.24
N ARG A 32 -11.23 17.42 4.84
CA ARG A 32 -11.24 18.89 4.87
C ARG A 32 -12.25 19.49 3.90
N LYS A 33 -12.40 18.92 2.69
CA LYS A 33 -13.43 19.35 1.72
C LYS A 33 -14.84 19.25 2.29
N GLU A 34 -15.10 18.26 3.13
CA GLU A 34 -16.38 18.07 3.81
C GLU A 34 -16.53 18.94 5.08
N GLY A 35 -15.55 19.76 5.42
CA GLY A 35 -15.61 20.72 6.54
C GLY A 35 -15.21 20.13 7.89
N HIS A 36 -14.59 18.95 7.93
CA HIS A 36 -14.07 18.38 9.16
C HIS A 36 -12.78 19.04 9.63
N ARG A 37 -12.52 19.01 10.94
CA ARG A 37 -11.23 19.37 11.53
C ARG A 37 -10.33 18.15 11.50
N VAL A 38 -9.22 18.25 10.79
CA VAL A 38 -8.32 17.11 10.51
C VAL A 38 -6.96 17.33 11.15
N VAL A 39 -6.49 16.31 11.86
CA VAL A 39 -5.11 16.18 12.31
C VAL A 39 -4.52 14.92 11.69
N VAL A 40 -3.41 15.04 10.99
CA VAL A 40 -2.65 13.90 10.46
C VAL A 40 -1.43 13.67 11.32
N LEU A 41 -1.24 12.46 11.82
CA LEU A 41 -0.07 12.06 12.60
C LEU A 41 0.86 11.22 11.71
N GLU A 42 2.07 11.75 11.45
CA GLU A 42 3.07 11.08 10.61
C GLU A 42 4.36 10.86 11.41
N GLN A 43 4.80 9.61 11.46
CA GLN A 43 6.01 9.24 12.21
C GLN A 43 7.31 9.71 11.55
N ASN A 44 7.32 9.96 10.25
CA ASN A 44 8.47 10.45 9.51
C ASN A 44 8.51 11.98 9.44
N HIS A 45 9.62 12.50 8.93
CA HIS A 45 9.89 13.93 8.83
C HIS A 45 9.24 14.62 7.62
N ASP A 46 8.69 13.83 6.68
CA ASP A 46 8.04 14.35 5.48
C ASP A 46 6.90 13.42 5.04
N VAL A 47 6.09 13.89 4.08
CA VAL A 47 5.03 13.10 3.44
C VAL A 47 5.60 12.02 2.52
N GLY A 48 4.75 11.04 2.18
CA GLY A 48 5.09 10.03 1.18
C GLY A 48 4.98 8.60 1.67
N GLY A 49 4.93 8.36 3.00
CA GLY A 49 4.85 7.02 3.57
C GLY A 49 6.04 6.16 3.10
N GLN A 50 5.76 4.99 2.51
CA GLN A 50 6.83 4.12 2.00
C GLN A 50 7.70 4.75 0.90
N TRP A 51 7.19 5.74 0.15
CA TRP A 51 7.93 6.40 -0.94
C TRP A 51 8.98 7.38 -0.46
N LEU A 52 8.98 7.71 0.83
CA LEU A 52 10.05 8.46 1.48
C LEU A 52 11.23 7.50 1.71
N TYR A 53 12.22 7.57 0.81
CA TYR A 53 13.40 6.72 0.86
C TYR A 53 14.26 7.03 2.09
N ASP A 54 14.63 5.99 2.83
CA ASP A 54 15.58 6.06 3.94
C ASP A 54 16.77 5.14 3.63
N PRO A 55 17.98 5.69 3.40
CA PRO A 55 19.17 4.88 3.18
C PRO A 55 19.64 4.13 4.44
N ASN A 56 19.22 4.58 5.62
CA ASN A 56 19.64 4.02 6.91
C ASN A 56 18.78 2.83 7.29
N THR A 57 19.37 1.64 7.33
CA THR A 57 18.69 0.38 7.70
C THR A 57 19.08 -0.13 9.07
N ASP A 58 20.03 0.51 9.75
CA ASP A 58 20.53 0.11 11.07
C ASP A 58 19.59 0.54 12.22
N GLN A 59 18.53 1.28 11.90
CA GLN A 59 17.52 1.66 12.89
C GLN A 59 16.52 0.52 13.08
N THR A 60 16.12 0.27 14.30
CA THR A 60 15.17 -0.78 14.69
C THR A 60 13.76 -0.60 14.12
N GLU A 61 13.48 0.56 13.51
CA GLU A 61 12.15 0.95 13.02
C GLU A 61 12.23 1.64 11.65
N VAL A 62 12.70 0.93 10.64
CA VAL A 62 12.65 1.41 9.25
C VAL A 62 11.23 1.24 8.72
N HIS A 63 10.57 2.32 8.29
CA HIS A 63 9.22 2.26 7.73
C HIS A 63 9.24 1.97 6.21
N SER A 64 10.19 2.58 5.48
CA SER A 64 10.27 2.48 4.03
C SER A 64 10.89 1.16 3.58
N SER A 65 10.25 0.51 2.61
CA SER A 65 10.75 -0.70 1.93
C SER A 65 11.40 -0.39 0.58
N VAL A 66 11.57 0.88 0.24
CA VAL A 66 12.11 1.34 -1.03
C VAL A 66 13.63 1.17 -1.06
N TYR A 67 14.17 0.68 -2.16
CA TYR A 67 15.61 0.61 -2.45
C TYR A 67 16.00 1.64 -3.52
N ALA A 68 17.29 1.97 -3.60
CA ALA A 68 17.78 3.14 -4.36
C ALA A 68 17.40 3.13 -5.84
N SER A 69 17.47 1.97 -6.49
CA SER A 69 17.16 1.78 -7.90
C SER A 69 15.69 1.57 -8.22
N LEU A 70 14.81 1.47 -7.20
CA LEU A 70 13.41 1.10 -7.40
C LEU A 70 12.72 2.03 -8.39
N ARG A 71 12.23 1.45 -9.47
CA ARG A 71 11.33 2.09 -10.44
C ARG A 71 9.90 1.59 -10.24
N LEU A 72 8.94 2.44 -10.56
CA LEU A 72 7.53 2.06 -10.53
C LEU A 72 7.28 0.86 -11.47
N THR A 73 6.37 0.00 -11.06
CA THR A 73 5.91 -1.14 -11.87
C THR A 73 4.72 -0.79 -12.76
N SER A 74 4.18 0.41 -12.57
CA SER A 74 3.07 0.97 -13.33
C SER A 74 3.51 2.27 -14.00
N PRO A 75 3.00 2.57 -15.20
CA PRO A 75 3.29 3.84 -15.87
C PRO A 75 2.67 5.01 -15.09
N ARG A 76 3.33 6.18 -15.11
CA ARG A 76 2.89 7.36 -14.35
C ARG A 76 1.47 7.78 -14.68
N GLU A 77 1.04 7.58 -15.91
CA GLU A 77 -0.26 8.00 -16.39
C GLU A 77 -1.42 7.41 -15.55
N ILE A 78 -1.27 6.17 -15.09
CA ILE A 78 -2.32 5.53 -14.31
C ILE A 78 -2.24 5.81 -12.79
N MET A 79 -1.12 6.37 -12.32
CA MET A 79 -0.85 6.50 -10.88
C MET A 79 -1.35 7.80 -10.25
N GLY A 80 -1.81 8.78 -11.03
CA GLY A 80 -2.30 10.04 -10.50
C GLY A 80 -3.65 9.92 -9.78
N TYR A 81 -3.92 10.84 -8.85
CA TYR A 81 -5.27 11.09 -8.34
C TYR A 81 -6.18 11.62 -9.45
N THR A 82 -7.50 11.51 -9.28
CA THR A 82 -8.47 11.80 -10.37
C THR A 82 -8.41 13.24 -10.88
N ASP A 83 -8.17 14.20 -10.01
CA ASP A 83 -8.04 15.63 -10.35
C ASP A 83 -6.61 16.18 -10.16
N PHE A 84 -5.63 15.30 -10.03
CA PHE A 84 -4.22 15.65 -9.91
C PHE A 84 -3.35 14.62 -10.64
N PRO A 85 -3.26 14.69 -11.97
CA PRO A 85 -2.54 13.71 -12.77
C PRO A 85 -1.03 13.76 -12.52
N PHE A 86 -0.38 12.61 -12.70
CA PHE A 86 1.06 12.48 -12.54
C PHE A 86 1.77 12.84 -13.85
N VAL A 87 1.87 14.13 -14.12
CA VAL A 87 2.47 14.67 -15.34
C VAL A 87 3.98 14.81 -15.26
N LEU A 88 4.61 14.90 -16.44
CA LEU A 88 6.03 15.22 -16.57
C LEU A 88 6.30 16.64 -16.08
N LYS A 89 7.37 16.83 -15.33
CA LYS A 89 7.85 18.15 -14.91
C LYS A 89 9.30 18.39 -15.33
N LYS A 90 9.58 19.59 -15.80
CA LYS A 90 10.93 19.99 -16.23
C LYS A 90 11.94 19.83 -15.09
N GLY A 91 13.07 19.20 -15.36
CA GLY A 91 14.15 18.98 -14.38
C GLY A 91 13.92 17.80 -13.43
N ARG A 92 12.90 16.98 -13.69
CA ARG A 92 12.58 15.76 -12.94
C ARG A 92 12.79 14.50 -13.81
N ASP A 93 12.49 13.33 -13.26
CA ASP A 93 12.53 12.06 -13.99
C ASP A 93 11.48 12.05 -15.11
N VAL A 94 11.92 11.96 -16.35
CA VAL A 94 11.05 12.00 -17.54
C VAL A 94 10.59 10.60 -17.98
N ARG A 95 11.09 9.54 -17.33
CA ARG A 95 10.72 8.17 -17.70
C ARG A 95 9.24 7.92 -17.45
N ARG A 96 8.62 7.12 -18.30
CA ARG A 96 7.23 6.70 -18.14
C ARG A 96 7.01 5.86 -16.88
N PHE A 97 8.00 5.00 -16.56
CA PHE A 97 8.09 4.27 -15.31
C PHE A 97 9.23 4.89 -14.47
N PRO A 98 8.95 5.98 -13.75
CA PRO A 98 9.99 6.73 -13.06
C PRO A 98 10.52 6.01 -11.83
N GLY A 99 11.62 6.51 -11.29
CA GLY A 99 12.11 6.10 -9.99
C GLY A 99 11.20 6.54 -8.84
N HIS A 100 11.32 5.86 -7.70
CA HIS A 100 10.52 6.12 -6.49
C HIS A 100 10.54 7.60 -6.05
N LYS A 101 11.68 8.28 -6.24
CA LYS A 101 11.85 9.71 -5.88
C LYS A 101 10.86 10.60 -6.62
N GLU A 102 10.55 10.30 -7.87
CA GLU A 102 9.59 11.09 -8.66
C GLU A 102 8.16 10.98 -8.10
N LEU A 103 7.77 9.78 -7.66
CA LEU A 103 6.48 9.60 -7.00
C LEU A 103 6.43 10.30 -5.64
N TRP A 104 7.51 10.26 -4.87
CA TRP A 104 7.58 11.05 -3.63
C TRP A 104 7.44 12.56 -3.90
N LEU A 105 8.11 13.09 -4.93
CA LEU A 105 7.97 14.49 -5.33
C LEU A 105 6.55 14.83 -5.79
N TYR A 106 5.88 13.92 -6.50
CA TYR A 106 4.47 14.05 -6.86
C TYR A 106 3.57 14.18 -5.62
N LEU A 107 3.79 13.36 -4.60
CA LEU A 107 3.03 13.44 -3.34
C LEU A 107 3.32 14.75 -2.57
N LYS A 108 4.53 15.27 -2.63
CA LYS A 108 4.87 16.62 -2.08
C LYS A 108 4.11 17.70 -2.82
N ASP A 109 4.09 17.65 -4.14
CA ASP A 109 3.33 18.61 -4.96
C ASP A 109 1.84 18.56 -4.64
N PHE A 110 1.26 17.35 -4.49
CA PHE A 110 -0.12 17.16 -4.06
C PHE A 110 -0.37 17.78 -2.67
N CYS A 111 0.48 17.48 -1.71
CA CYS A 111 0.39 18.04 -0.36
C CYS A 111 0.44 19.57 -0.38
N GLN A 112 1.34 20.16 -1.16
CA GLN A 112 1.49 21.62 -1.31
C GLN A 112 0.28 22.23 -2.04
N ARG A 113 -0.13 21.66 -3.18
CA ARG A 113 -1.24 22.17 -4.01
C ARG A 113 -2.55 22.28 -3.23
N PHE A 114 -2.77 21.32 -2.35
CA PHE A 114 -3.98 21.28 -1.53
C PHE A 114 -3.77 21.81 -0.11
N GLY A 115 -2.63 22.44 0.23
CA GLY A 115 -2.37 23.04 1.55
C GLY A 115 -2.50 22.06 2.71
N LEU A 116 -2.12 20.77 2.52
CA LEU A 116 -2.33 19.74 3.52
C LEU A 116 -1.29 19.76 4.64
N ARG A 117 -0.13 20.39 4.41
CA ARG A 117 1.01 20.36 5.31
C ARG A 117 0.68 20.87 6.71
N GLU A 118 -0.17 21.88 6.80
CA GLU A 118 -0.57 22.52 8.07
C GLU A 118 -1.36 21.58 9.00
N MET A 119 -1.98 20.53 8.43
CA MET A 119 -2.72 19.53 9.19
C MET A 119 -1.84 18.38 9.68
N ILE A 120 -0.58 18.30 9.22
CA ILE A 120 0.30 17.16 9.46
C ILE A 120 1.28 17.48 10.59
N ARG A 121 1.26 16.66 11.63
CA ARG A 121 2.27 16.64 12.68
C ARG A 121 3.30 15.58 12.33
N PHE A 122 4.44 16.01 11.80
CA PHE A 122 5.57 15.15 11.46
C PHE A 122 6.33 14.70 12.69
N ASN A 123 7.15 13.66 12.53
CA ASN A 123 7.96 13.05 13.60
C ASN A 123 7.11 12.63 14.81
N THR A 124 5.84 12.33 14.59
CA THR A 124 4.86 12.02 15.61
C THR A 124 4.31 10.62 15.38
N ARG A 125 4.74 9.69 16.23
CA ARG A 125 4.30 8.29 16.18
C ARG A 125 3.05 8.11 17.03
N VAL A 126 2.07 7.41 16.51
CA VAL A 126 0.90 6.94 17.27
C VAL A 126 1.30 5.67 18.03
N GLU A 127 1.16 5.72 19.35
CA GLU A 127 1.48 4.62 20.25
C GLU A 127 0.23 3.82 20.65
N TYR A 128 -0.94 4.49 20.70
CA TYR A 128 -2.18 3.85 21.10
C TYR A 128 -3.39 4.57 20.50
N VAL A 129 -4.37 3.77 20.07
CA VAL A 129 -5.71 4.20 19.68
C VAL A 129 -6.71 3.25 20.31
N GLY A 130 -7.63 3.76 21.12
CA GLY A 130 -8.66 2.97 21.75
C GLY A 130 -9.95 3.75 21.94
N MET A 131 -11.03 3.05 22.16
CA MET A 131 -12.34 3.67 22.44
C MET A 131 -12.29 4.38 23.81
N LEU A 132 -12.81 5.63 23.84
CA LEU A 132 -12.97 6.34 25.10
C LEU A 132 -14.02 5.61 25.96
N ASP A 133 -13.64 5.25 27.17
CA ASP A 133 -14.52 4.57 28.11
C ASP A 133 -15.50 5.57 28.74
N CYS A 134 -16.73 5.63 28.24
CA CYS A 134 -17.75 6.57 28.73
C CYS A 134 -18.65 5.97 29.82
N GLY A 135 -18.32 4.80 30.38
CA GLY A 135 -18.98 4.20 31.51
C GLY A 135 -20.40 3.62 31.27
N GLU A 136 -21.00 3.90 30.14
CA GLU A 136 -22.27 3.33 29.70
C GLU A 136 -22.16 2.81 28.27
N LEU A 137 -22.62 1.57 28.04
CA LEU A 137 -22.78 1.00 26.71
C LEU A 137 -23.88 1.75 25.97
N ILE A 138 -23.54 2.80 25.25
CA ILE A 138 -24.50 3.51 24.40
C ILE A 138 -24.50 2.79 23.04
N ILE A 139 -25.57 2.07 22.80
CA ILE A 139 -25.86 1.41 21.53
C ILE A 139 -26.32 2.49 20.55
N GLY A 140 -25.33 3.09 19.83
CA GLY A 140 -25.56 4.07 18.78
C GLY A 140 -24.22 4.64 18.30
N ASN A 141 -23.93 4.52 16.99
CA ASN A 141 -22.65 4.86 16.39
C ASN A 141 -22.19 6.32 16.55
N ASP A 142 -23.08 7.24 16.92
CA ASP A 142 -22.78 8.68 17.03
C ASP A 142 -22.01 9.06 18.31
N LEU A 143 -21.76 8.13 19.23
CA LEU A 143 -21.18 8.41 20.54
C LEU A 143 -19.82 7.78 20.79
N ILE A 144 -19.30 6.95 19.88
CA ILE A 144 -17.97 6.39 20.03
C ILE A 144 -16.94 7.49 19.75
N LYS A 145 -16.15 7.83 20.78
CA LYS A 145 -14.97 8.68 20.66
C LYS A 145 -13.70 7.86 20.83
N TRP A 146 -12.62 8.38 20.32
CA TRP A 146 -11.33 7.70 20.27
C TRP A 146 -10.27 8.45 21.04
N VAL A 147 -9.59 7.77 21.95
CA VAL A 147 -8.39 8.24 22.60
C VAL A 147 -7.20 7.88 21.71
N VAL A 148 -6.42 8.87 21.33
CA VAL A 148 -5.19 8.70 20.56
C VAL A 148 -4.01 9.17 21.41
N LYS A 149 -3.04 8.27 21.67
CA LYS A 149 -1.78 8.61 22.32
C LYS A 149 -0.68 8.65 21.29
N SER A 150 0.00 9.77 21.20
CA SER A 150 1.09 9.97 20.25
C SER A 150 2.33 10.49 20.95
N LYS A 151 3.50 10.15 20.36
CA LYS A 151 4.81 10.58 20.88
C LYS A 151 5.61 11.24 19.77
N GLU A 152 6.09 12.44 20.01
CA GLU A 152 7.04 13.12 19.14
C GLU A 152 8.44 12.50 19.31
N LYS A 153 9.16 12.21 18.21
CA LYS A 153 10.49 11.56 18.25
C LYS A 153 11.55 12.28 19.11
N LYS A 154 11.44 13.61 19.22
CA LYS A 154 12.40 14.43 19.96
C LYS A 154 11.97 14.75 21.39
N ALA A 155 10.70 14.60 21.70
CA ALA A 155 10.14 14.88 23.01
C ALA A 155 9.79 13.55 23.68
N ASP A 156 10.26 13.34 24.92
CA ASP A 156 9.89 12.12 25.68
C ASP A 156 8.49 12.24 26.30
N LYS A 157 7.63 13.04 25.68
CA LYS A 157 6.28 13.35 26.14
C LYS A 157 5.25 12.67 25.25
N VAL A 158 4.41 11.84 25.86
CA VAL A 158 3.22 11.30 25.23
C VAL A 158 2.10 12.35 25.33
N VAL A 159 1.45 12.64 24.21
CA VAL A 159 0.26 13.50 24.12
C VAL A 159 -0.95 12.61 23.93
N GLU A 160 -1.98 12.83 24.75
CA GLU A 160 -3.26 12.14 24.67
C GLU A 160 -4.33 13.12 24.18
N GLU A 161 -5.04 12.76 23.12
CA GLU A 161 -6.09 13.58 22.51
C GLU A 161 -7.34 12.73 22.22
N VAL A 162 -8.50 13.39 22.21
CA VAL A 162 -9.79 12.71 21.92
C VAL A 162 -10.31 13.18 20.56
N PHE A 163 -10.70 12.23 19.73
CA PHE A 163 -11.25 12.47 18.40
C PHE A 163 -12.62 11.84 18.23
N ASP A 164 -13.43 12.42 17.35
CA ASP A 164 -14.75 11.88 16.96
C ASP A 164 -14.61 10.69 16.01
N ALA A 165 -13.53 10.66 15.23
CA ALA A 165 -13.23 9.56 14.32
C ALA A 165 -11.72 9.39 14.09
N VAL A 166 -11.32 8.16 13.72
CA VAL A 166 -9.96 7.79 13.35
C VAL A 166 -9.96 7.13 11.98
N VAL A 167 -9.05 7.58 11.11
CA VAL A 167 -8.79 6.97 9.80
C VAL A 167 -7.39 6.35 9.82
N VAL A 168 -7.33 5.02 9.71
CA VAL A 168 -6.07 4.27 9.65
C VAL A 168 -5.58 4.23 8.21
N ALA A 169 -4.44 4.89 7.93
CA ALA A 169 -3.84 5.04 6.60
C ALA A 169 -2.33 4.70 6.61
N THR A 170 -1.95 3.66 7.37
CA THR A 170 -0.56 3.31 7.68
C THR A 170 0.13 2.46 6.61
N GLY A 171 -0.58 2.12 5.52
CA GLY A 171 -0.07 1.25 4.47
C GLY A 171 0.07 -0.22 4.90
N HIS A 172 0.69 -1.04 4.03
CA HIS A 172 0.77 -2.49 4.24
C HIS A 172 2.14 -3.09 3.84
N TYR A 173 3.20 -2.27 3.75
CA TYR A 173 4.56 -2.71 3.41
C TYR A 173 5.59 -2.39 4.50
N SER A 174 5.15 -2.35 5.77
CA SER A 174 6.03 -2.00 6.89
C SER A 174 6.42 -3.19 7.77
N TYR A 175 5.62 -4.26 7.79
CA TYR A 175 5.86 -5.44 8.62
C TYR A 175 6.28 -6.63 7.78
N PRO A 176 7.58 -7.00 7.74
CA PRO A 176 8.09 -8.13 6.98
C PRO A 176 7.42 -9.45 7.34
N ARG A 177 6.98 -10.21 6.35
CA ARG A 177 6.50 -11.58 6.52
C ARG A 177 7.64 -12.56 6.32
N LEU A 178 8.13 -13.16 7.40
CA LEU A 178 9.17 -14.17 7.33
C LEU A 178 8.56 -15.56 7.11
N PRO A 179 9.18 -16.41 6.28
CA PRO A 179 8.75 -17.79 6.12
C PRO A 179 9.18 -18.63 7.32
N SER A 180 8.55 -19.79 7.48
CA SER A 180 9.03 -20.82 8.40
C SER A 180 9.82 -21.86 7.61
N ILE A 181 11.15 -21.80 7.66
CA ILE A 181 12.06 -22.71 6.98
C ILE A 181 12.82 -23.50 8.03
N LYS A 182 12.89 -24.83 7.87
CA LYS A 182 13.64 -25.71 8.77
C LYS A 182 15.11 -25.27 8.86
N GLY A 183 15.61 -25.06 10.08
CA GLY A 183 17.00 -24.67 10.34
C GLY A 183 17.28 -23.18 10.16
N MET A 184 16.27 -22.34 9.89
CA MET A 184 16.42 -20.88 9.80
C MET A 184 17.01 -20.26 11.07
N ASP A 185 16.65 -20.79 12.23
CA ASP A 185 17.16 -20.42 13.57
C ASP A 185 18.63 -20.80 13.80
N LYS A 186 19.13 -21.80 13.05
CA LYS A 186 20.52 -22.30 13.15
C LYS A 186 21.44 -21.74 12.10
N TRP A 187 20.90 -20.94 11.17
CA TRP A 187 21.69 -20.30 10.13
C TRP A 187 22.69 -19.31 10.71
N LYS A 188 23.98 -19.50 10.45
CA LYS A 188 25.06 -18.67 11.03
C LYS A 188 25.52 -17.52 10.14
N ARG A 189 25.15 -17.54 8.86
CA ARG A 189 25.54 -16.54 7.90
C ARG A 189 24.49 -15.43 7.83
N LYS A 190 24.69 -14.47 6.93
CA LYS A 190 23.78 -13.33 6.76
C LYS A 190 22.38 -13.77 6.29
N GLN A 191 21.36 -13.27 6.94
CA GLN A 191 19.98 -13.38 6.49
C GLN A 191 19.24 -12.08 6.75
N MET A 192 18.41 -11.67 5.80
CA MET A 192 17.68 -10.42 5.89
C MET A 192 16.40 -10.45 5.04
N HIS A 193 15.44 -9.61 5.39
CA HIS A 193 14.27 -9.39 4.54
C HIS A 193 14.53 -8.24 3.54
N SER A 194 13.89 -8.27 2.38
CA SER A 194 13.97 -7.21 1.35
C SER A 194 13.55 -5.84 1.85
N HIS A 195 12.86 -5.77 2.97
CA HIS A 195 12.49 -4.53 3.64
C HIS A 195 13.68 -3.63 3.97
N ILE A 196 14.82 -4.22 4.29
CA ILE A 196 16.06 -3.49 4.61
C ILE A 196 17.09 -3.52 3.47
N TYR A 197 16.76 -4.10 2.33
CA TYR A 197 17.60 -4.00 1.12
C TYR A 197 17.57 -2.56 0.59
N ARG A 198 18.74 -2.03 0.22
CA ARG A 198 18.85 -0.65 -0.33
C ARG A 198 19.63 -0.56 -1.61
N VAL A 199 20.73 -1.28 -1.71
CA VAL A 199 21.68 -1.27 -2.83
C VAL A 199 22.33 -2.64 -3.00
N PRO A 200 22.83 -3.01 -4.20
CA PRO A 200 23.42 -4.33 -4.44
C PRO A 200 24.87 -4.48 -3.95
N GLU A 201 25.60 -3.38 -3.75
CA GLU A 201 27.03 -3.41 -3.43
C GLU A 201 27.43 -4.29 -2.24
N PRO A 202 26.65 -4.37 -1.13
CA PRO A 202 26.98 -5.24 0.00
C PRO A 202 26.99 -6.74 -0.31
N PHE A 203 26.50 -7.14 -1.47
CA PHE A 203 26.43 -8.54 -1.94
C PHE A 203 27.50 -8.88 -2.98
N ARG A 204 28.46 -8.00 -3.19
CA ARG A 204 29.52 -8.18 -4.20
C ARG A 204 30.30 -9.46 -3.93
N ASN A 205 30.42 -10.30 -5.00
CA ASN A 205 31.08 -11.60 -4.98
C ASN A 205 30.46 -12.64 -4.00
N GLU A 206 29.29 -12.38 -3.42
CA GLU A 206 28.56 -13.35 -2.60
C GLU A 206 27.76 -14.34 -3.44
N VAL A 207 27.49 -15.51 -2.89
CA VAL A 207 26.43 -16.43 -3.35
C VAL A 207 25.17 -16.10 -2.57
N VAL A 208 24.16 -15.55 -3.26
CA VAL A 208 22.94 -15.04 -2.64
C VAL A 208 21.75 -15.93 -2.99
N VAL A 209 21.00 -16.39 -1.99
CA VAL A 209 19.71 -17.07 -2.20
C VAL A 209 18.58 -16.07 -1.95
N VAL A 210 17.81 -15.77 -3.01
CA VAL A 210 16.62 -14.89 -2.96
C VAL A 210 15.38 -15.77 -2.81
N VAL A 211 14.61 -15.57 -1.75
CA VAL A 211 13.42 -16.37 -1.43
C VAL A 211 12.15 -15.63 -1.84
N GLY A 212 11.48 -16.13 -2.86
CA GLY A 212 10.27 -15.53 -3.43
C GLY A 212 10.52 -14.83 -4.78
N ASN A 213 9.72 -15.19 -5.77
CA ASN A 213 9.84 -14.74 -7.17
C ASN A 213 8.73 -13.78 -7.61
N SER A 214 8.16 -12.99 -6.68
CA SER A 214 7.26 -11.89 -7.00
C SER A 214 8.07 -10.61 -7.30
N LEU A 215 7.39 -9.46 -7.42
CA LEU A 215 7.98 -8.18 -7.85
C LEU A 215 9.35 -7.88 -7.22
N SER A 216 9.45 -7.90 -5.88
CA SER A 216 10.73 -7.60 -5.20
C SER A 216 11.80 -8.65 -5.48
N GLY A 217 11.43 -9.94 -5.49
CA GLY A 217 12.40 -11.01 -5.75
C GLY A 217 12.96 -10.95 -7.16
N GLN A 218 12.13 -10.67 -8.15
CA GLN A 218 12.54 -10.50 -9.54
C GLN A 218 13.43 -9.26 -9.73
N ASP A 219 12.96 -8.08 -9.29
CA ASP A 219 13.70 -6.82 -9.44
C ASP A 219 15.07 -6.88 -8.74
N ILE A 220 15.10 -7.34 -7.48
CA ILE A 220 16.35 -7.42 -6.72
C ILE A 220 17.30 -8.49 -7.32
N SER A 221 16.77 -9.62 -7.79
CA SER A 221 17.62 -10.63 -8.45
C SER A 221 18.28 -10.07 -9.71
N MET A 222 17.54 -9.31 -10.53
CA MET A 222 18.10 -8.66 -11.72
C MET A 222 19.18 -7.62 -11.37
N GLU A 223 19.08 -6.95 -10.23
CA GLU A 223 20.09 -6.02 -9.77
C GLU A 223 21.32 -6.76 -9.18
N LEU A 224 21.10 -7.85 -8.46
CA LEU A 224 22.16 -8.63 -7.84
C LEU A 224 23.03 -9.38 -8.84
N VAL A 225 22.53 -9.80 -10.01
CA VAL A 225 23.33 -10.50 -11.03
C VAL A 225 24.51 -9.67 -11.55
N GLU A 226 24.45 -8.33 -11.40
CA GLU A 226 25.51 -7.42 -11.81
C GLU A 226 26.71 -7.39 -10.84
N VAL A 227 26.51 -7.82 -9.58
CA VAL A 227 27.51 -7.68 -8.51
C VAL A 227 27.81 -8.98 -7.77
N ALA A 228 26.82 -9.84 -7.59
CA ALA A 228 26.97 -11.11 -6.89
C ALA A 228 27.71 -12.13 -7.74
N LYS A 229 28.37 -13.08 -7.08
CA LYS A 229 28.99 -14.22 -7.76
C LYS A 229 27.92 -15.11 -8.40
N GLU A 230 26.90 -15.47 -7.63
CA GLU A 230 25.77 -16.28 -8.06
C GLU A 230 24.49 -15.81 -7.33
N VAL A 231 23.37 -15.84 -8.03
CA VAL A 231 22.04 -15.55 -7.48
C VAL A 231 21.16 -16.78 -7.67
N HIS A 232 20.63 -17.30 -6.58
CA HIS A 232 19.74 -18.47 -6.57
C HIS A 232 18.33 -18.05 -6.18
N LEU A 233 17.43 -17.91 -7.16
CA LEU A 233 16.04 -17.50 -6.95
C LEU A 233 15.19 -18.74 -6.60
N SER A 234 14.66 -18.78 -5.37
CA SER A 234 13.77 -19.85 -4.89
C SER A 234 12.31 -19.47 -5.08
N ALA A 235 11.56 -20.26 -5.84
CA ALA A 235 10.16 -20.04 -6.19
C ALA A 235 9.23 -21.12 -5.61
N LYS A 236 8.01 -20.74 -5.20
CA LYS A 236 6.99 -21.72 -4.75
C LYS A 236 6.43 -22.57 -5.89
N SER A 237 6.35 -22.01 -7.08
CA SER A 237 5.85 -22.66 -8.28
C SER A 237 6.96 -22.78 -9.32
N PRO A 238 7.07 -23.90 -10.04
CA PRO A 238 7.95 -24.01 -11.19
C PRO A 238 7.45 -23.17 -12.38
N ASN A 239 6.18 -22.78 -12.38
CA ASN A 239 5.60 -21.94 -13.41
C ASN A 239 6.04 -20.50 -13.20
N ILE A 240 6.94 -20.03 -14.04
CA ILE A 240 7.45 -18.66 -14.08
C ILE A 240 6.98 -17.96 -15.35
N SER A 241 6.97 -16.63 -15.34
CA SER A 241 6.63 -15.84 -16.52
C SER A 241 7.66 -16.03 -17.65
N GLU A 242 7.24 -15.77 -18.88
CA GLU A 242 8.13 -15.78 -20.05
C GLU A 242 9.27 -14.77 -19.87
N GLY A 243 8.96 -13.58 -19.35
CA GLY A 243 9.95 -12.54 -19.07
C GLY A 243 11.01 -12.99 -18.07
N LEU A 244 10.64 -13.66 -16.98
CA LEU A 244 11.60 -14.19 -16.02
C LEU A 244 12.44 -15.32 -16.63
N SER A 245 11.84 -16.18 -17.44
CA SER A 245 12.57 -17.23 -18.16
C SER A 245 13.65 -16.65 -19.10
N LYS A 246 13.32 -15.57 -19.82
CA LYS A 246 14.29 -14.84 -20.67
C LYS A 246 15.45 -14.29 -19.85
N VAL A 247 15.17 -13.68 -18.71
CA VAL A 247 16.19 -13.13 -17.80
C VAL A 247 17.14 -14.23 -17.31
N ILE A 248 16.60 -15.35 -16.83
CA ILE A 248 17.39 -16.49 -16.37
C ILE A 248 18.29 -17.03 -17.49
N SER A 249 17.74 -17.16 -18.70
CA SER A 249 18.52 -17.65 -19.87
C SER A 249 19.63 -16.71 -20.29
N LYS A 250 19.52 -15.41 -20.01
CA LYS A 250 20.50 -14.39 -20.35
C LYS A 250 21.67 -14.31 -19.37
N HIS A 251 21.41 -14.56 -18.07
CA HIS A 251 22.38 -14.39 -17.01
C HIS A 251 22.88 -15.74 -16.47
N ASN A 252 24.11 -16.11 -16.82
CA ASN A 252 24.72 -17.41 -16.46
C ASN A 252 24.88 -17.61 -14.93
N ASN A 253 24.84 -16.54 -14.15
CA ASN A 253 24.94 -16.54 -12.69
C ASN A 253 23.58 -16.42 -11.98
N LEU A 254 22.44 -16.51 -12.71
CA LEU A 254 21.09 -16.55 -12.14
C LEU A 254 20.49 -17.94 -12.30
N HIS A 255 20.16 -18.57 -11.18
CA HIS A 255 19.64 -19.94 -11.13
C HIS A 255 18.27 -19.96 -10.47
N LEU A 256 17.33 -20.70 -11.08
CA LEU A 256 16.00 -20.92 -10.52
C LEU A 256 15.98 -22.24 -9.74
N HIS A 257 15.43 -22.19 -8.54
CA HIS A 257 15.22 -23.35 -7.68
C HIS A 257 13.77 -23.43 -7.20
N PRO A 258 13.29 -24.63 -6.84
CA PRO A 258 12.04 -24.77 -6.11
C PRO A 258 12.19 -24.24 -4.67
N GLN A 259 11.19 -24.50 -3.83
CA GLN A 259 11.22 -24.09 -2.43
C GLN A 259 12.43 -24.66 -1.68
N ILE A 260 12.90 -23.89 -0.67
CA ILE A 260 13.91 -24.37 0.26
C ILE A 260 13.27 -25.42 1.19
N ASP A 261 13.92 -26.57 1.31
CA ASP A 261 13.58 -27.61 2.28
C ASP A 261 14.20 -27.28 3.65
N CYS A 262 15.53 -27.03 3.69
CA CYS A 262 16.18 -26.68 4.93
C CYS A 262 17.43 -25.80 4.75
N LEU A 263 17.75 -25.05 5.81
CA LEU A 263 18.98 -24.28 5.99
C LEU A 263 19.87 -25.02 6.99
N ARG A 264 21.17 -25.06 6.71
CA ARG A 264 22.14 -25.70 7.60
C ARG A 264 23.17 -24.71 8.15
N GLU A 265 23.70 -25.02 9.32
CA GLU A 265 24.66 -24.19 10.02
C GLU A 265 25.97 -23.96 9.24
N ASP A 266 26.35 -24.92 8.37
CA ASP A 266 27.54 -24.83 7.51
C ASP A 266 27.37 -23.89 6.30
N GLY A 267 26.18 -23.30 6.13
CA GLY A 267 25.85 -22.41 5.00
C GLY A 267 25.21 -23.15 3.81
N ARG A 268 24.86 -24.41 3.97
CA ARG A 268 24.17 -25.18 2.92
C ARG A 268 22.68 -24.91 2.94
N VAL A 269 22.15 -24.55 1.78
CA VAL A 269 20.73 -24.41 1.48
C VAL A 269 20.31 -25.60 0.63
N THR A 270 19.38 -26.41 1.11
CA THR A 270 18.85 -27.57 0.38
C THR A 270 17.44 -27.25 -0.12
N PHE A 271 17.17 -27.55 -1.37
CA PHE A 271 15.86 -27.36 -2.00
C PHE A 271 15.06 -28.65 -1.99
N VAL A 272 13.72 -28.56 -2.20
CA VAL A 272 12.81 -29.72 -2.14
C VAL A 272 13.06 -30.77 -3.21
N ASP A 273 13.76 -30.44 -4.31
CA ASP A 273 14.21 -31.37 -5.36
C ASP A 273 15.50 -32.13 -4.99
N GLY A 274 16.08 -31.87 -3.83
CA GLY A 274 17.32 -32.46 -3.36
C GLY A 274 18.59 -31.72 -3.81
N CYS A 275 18.49 -30.75 -4.69
CA CYS A 275 19.60 -29.86 -5.03
C CYS A 275 20.03 -29.04 -3.81
N TRP A 276 21.27 -28.59 -3.81
CA TRP A 276 21.78 -27.73 -2.74
C TRP A 276 22.84 -26.76 -3.23
N VAL A 277 23.01 -25.65 -2.50
CA VAL A 277 24.04 -24.63 -2.73
C VAL A 277 24.62 -24.17 -1.39
N THR A 278 25.86 -23.76 -1.38
CA THR A 278 26.45 -23.08 -0.22
C THR A 278 26.33 -21.58 -0.43
N ALA A 279 25.45 -20.92 0.34
CA ALA A 279 25.16 -19.52 0.21
C ALA A 279 25.84 -18.68 1.29
N ASP A 280 26.17 -17.44 0.97
CA ASP A 280 26.69 -16.43 1.90
C ASP A 280 25.54 -15.65 2.55
N THR A 281 24.50 -15.35 1.77
CA THR A 281 23.35 -14.56 2.22
C THR A 281 22.03 -15.20 1.79
N ILE A 282 21.04 -15.17 2.70
CA ILE A 282 19.62 -15.41 2.40
C ILE A 282 18.87 -14.08 2.40
N LEU A 283 18.21 -13.75 1.29
CA LEU A 283 17.40 -12.55 1.13
C LEU A 283 15.92 -12.94 0.99
N TYR A 284 15.11 -12.66 2.01
CA TYR A 284 13.68 -12.96 2.02
C TYR A 284 12.89 -11.89 1.29
N CYS A 285 12.39 -12.19 0.10
CA CYS A 285 11.45 -11.39 -0.67
C CYS A 285 10.02 -11.95 -0.53
N THR A 286 9.63 -12.21 0.71
CA THR A 286 8.45 -13.01 1.08
C THR A 286 7.22 -12.18 1.41
N GLY A 287 7.28 -10.88 1.13
CA GLY A 287 6.16 -9.95 1.29
C GLY A 287 5.99 -9.44 2.71
N TYR A 288 4.82 -8.92 3.00
CA TYR A 288 4.51 -8.16 4.20
C TYR A 288 3.18 -8.61 4.78
N SER A 289 3.03 -8.38 6.09
CA SER A 289 1.79 -8.63 6.83
C SER A 289 1.13 -7.33 7.26
N TYR A 290 -0.21 -7.33 7.35
CA TYR A 290 -0.92 -6.25 8.02
C TYR A 290 -0.66 -6.32 9.53
N SER A 291 -0.39 -5.16 10.13
CA SER A 291 -0.21 -5.05 11.57
C SER A 291 -0.60 -3.64 12.04
N PHE A 292 -1.37 -3.58 13.11
CA PHE A 292 -1.85 -2.35 13.73
C PHE A 292 -1.62 -2.41 15.24
N PRO A 293 -0.36 -2.48 15.71
CA PRO A 293 -0.06 -2.74 17.12
C PRO A 293 -0.51 -1.62 18.05
N PHE A 294 -0.76 -0.43 17.50
CA PHE A 294 -1.29 0.72 18.23
C PHE A 294 -2.81 0.70 18.41
N LEU A 295 -3.56 -0.15 17.65
CA LEU A 295 -5.00 -0.11 17.56
C LEU A 295 -5.65 -1.15 18.49
N ASP A 296 -6.30 -0.68 19.54
CA ASP A 296 -7.08 -1.48 20.46
C ASP A 296 -8.60 -1.30 20.18
N THR A 297 -9.17 -2.26 19.50
CA THR A 297 -10.62 -2.34 19.24
C THR A 297 -11.33 -3.35 20.17
N LYS A 298 -10.68 -3.78 21.24
CA LYS A 298 -11.19 -4.84 22.14
C LYS A 298 -11.59 -6.12 21.38
N GLY A 299 -10.82 -6.46 20.32
CA GLY A 299 -11.05 -7.66 19.52
C GLY A 299 -12.13 -7.54 18.45
N ILE A 300 -12.75 -6.36 18.24
CA ILE A 300 -13.76 -6.16 17.18
C ILE A 300 -13.13 -6.23 15.80
N VAL A 301 -11.94 -5.64 15.62
CA VAL A 301 -11.12 -5.79 14.40
C VAL A 301 -9.88 -6.61 14.74
N VAL A 302 -9.66 -7.67 13.97
CA VAL A 302 -8.51 -8.56 14.14
C VAL A 302 -7.77 -8.73 12.81
N VAL A 303 -6.50 -9.12 12.90
CA VAL A 303 -5.72 -9.58 11.74
C VAL A 303 -5.46 -11.08 11.93
N ASP A 304 -6.03 -11.88 11.02
CA ASP A 304 -5.96 -13.34 11.08
C ASP A 304 -5.39 -13.87 9.75
N ASP A 305 -4.12 -14.28 9.75
CA ASP A 305 -3.33 -14.62 8.54
C ASP A 305 -3.51 -13.57 7.43
N ASP A 306 -3.22 -12.30 7.75
CA ASP A 306 -3.36 -11.12 6.87
C ASP A 306 -4.80 -10.78 6.41
N ARG A 307 -5.82 -11.48 6.88
CA ARG A 307 -7.21 -11.03 6.75
C ARG A 307 -7.52 -10.03 7.85
N VAL A 308 -7.60 -8.75 7.48
CA VAL A 308 -8.03 -7.67 8.37
C VAL A 308 -9.55 -7.65 8.41
N GLY A 309 -10.16 -7.80 9.56
CA GLY A 309 -11.61 -7.81 9.58
C GLY A 309 -12.30 -7.99 10.93
N PRO A 310 -13.65 -7.95 10.90
CA PRO A 310 -14.50 -7.75 9.73
C PRO A 310 -14.44 -6.33 9.17
N LEU A 311 -14.31 -6.19 7.84
CA LEU A 311 -14.33 -4.90 7.14
C LEU A 311 -15.34 -4.92 5.97
N TYR A 312 -16.42 -4.14 6.08
CA TYR A 312 -17.32 -3.89 4.96
C TYR A 312 -16.61 -3.04 3.93
N GLU A 313 -16.61 -3.50 2.67
CA GLU A 313 -15.92 -2.88 1.53
C GLU A 313 -14.44 -2.55 1.85
N HIS A 314 -13.76 -3.41 2.60
CA HIS A 314 -12.36 -3.23 3.03
C HIS A 314 -12.06 -1.89 3.72
N THR A 315 -13.09 -1.17 4.15
CA THR A 315 -13.01 0.19 4.67
C THR A 315 -13.59 0.32 6.07
N PHE A 316 -14.75 -0.29 6.33
CA PHE A 316 -15.56 -0.02 7.49
C PHE A 316 -15.72 -1.26 8.39
N PRO A 317 -15.20 -1.24 9.63
CA PRO A 317 -15.59 -2.23 10.63
C PRO A 317 -17.06 -2.02 11.00
N PRO A 318 -17.99 -2.97 10.73
CA PRO A 318 -19.41 -2.73 10.86
C PRO A 318 -19.88 -2.23 12.24
N SER A 319 -19.21 -2.67 13.31
CA SER A 319 -19.57 -2.27 14.69
C SER A 319 -18.96 -0.92 15.11
N LEU A 320 -18.00 -0.36 14.36
CA LEU A 320 -17.26 0.85 14.73
C LEU A 320 -17.36 1.96 13.67
N ALA A 321 -17.97 1.65 12.52
CA ALA A 321 -18.14 2.59 11.44
C ALA A 321 -19.23 3.65 11.78
N PRO A 322 -19.09 4.89 11.28
CA PRO A 322 -17.96 5.43 10.52
C PRO A 322 -16.84 6.00 11.40
N SER A 323 -16.91 5.88 12.74
CA SER A 323 -15.95 6.49 13.66
C SER A 323 -14.54 5.84 13.58
N LEU A 324 -14.44 4.60 13.09
CA LEU A 324 -13.18 3.97 12.70
C LEU A 324 -13.28 3.54 11.23
N SER A 325 -12.27 3.89 10.44
CA SER A 325 -12.20 3.54 9.02
C SER A 325 -10.76 3.26 8.59
N PHE A 326 -10.60 2.48 7.51
CA PHE A 326 -9.32 2.13 6.94
C PHE A 326 -9.22 2.61 5.49
N VAL A 327 -8.07 3.16 5.08
CA VAL A 327 -7.79 3.53 3.70
C VAL A 327 -6.53 2.83 3.23
N GLY A 328 -6.62 2.09 2.11
CA GLY A 328 -5.48 1.42 1.49
C GLY A 328 -5.24 0.00 2.01
N ILE A 329 -6.26 -0.69 2.53
CA ILE A 329 -6.20 -2.14 2.80
C ILE A 329 -6.15 -2.96 1.50
N PRO A 330 -7.00 -2.73 0.48
CA PRO A 330 -6.95 -3.50 -0.76
C PRO A 330 -5.61 -3.38 -1.49
N ARG A 331 -5.19 -4.50 -2.07
CA ARG A 331 -3.99 -4.64 -2.91
C ARG A 331 -4.36 -5.04 -4.33
N LYS A 332 -3.41 -4.94 -5.27
CA LYS A 332 -3.58 -5.31 -6.70
C LYS A 332 -4.71 -4.54 -7.40
N LEU A 333 -4.75 -3.25 -7.18
CA LEU A 333 -5.66 -2.32 -7.85
C LEU A 333 -4.93 -1.00 -8.19
N ILE A 334 -5.57 -0.13 -8.95
CA ILE A 334 -5.04 1.22 -9.21
C ILE A 334 -5.28 2.06 -7.95
N GLY A 335 -4.23 2.21 -7.12
CA GLY A 335 -4.36 2.62 -5.73
C GLY A 335 -4.88 4.05 -5.53
N PHE A 336 -4.31 5.04 -6.21
CA PHE A 336 -4.58 6.44 -5.87
C PHE A 336 -6.03 6.87 -6.10
N PRO A 337 -6.67 6.59 -7.25
CA PRO A 337 -8.11 6.85 -7.41
C PRO A 337 -8.97 6.07 -6.41
N PHE A 338 -8.55 4.85 -6.07
CA PHE A 338 -9.28 4.06 -5.09
C PHE A 338 -9.17 4.63 -3.67
N PHE A 339 -8.01 5.14 -3.27
CA PHE A 339 -7.86 5.84 -1.98
C PHE A 339 -8.71 7.10 -1.90
N GLU A 340 -8.85 7.84 -3.00
CA GLU A 340 -9.76 8.99 -3.06
C GLU A 340 -11.23 8.58 -2.88
N SER A 341 -11.65 7.50 -3.53
CA SER A 341 -13.03 7.00 -3.39
C SER A 341 -13.32 6.55 -1.96
N GLN A 342 -12.40 5.82 -1.30
CA GLN A 342 -12.52 5.47 0.12
C GLN A 342 -12.59 6.73 1.01
N ALA A 343 -11.67 7.67 0.79
CA ALA A 343 -11.59 8.91 1.56
C ALA A 343 -12.86 9.77 1.43
N LYS A 344 -13.41 9.87 0.23
CA LYS A 344 -14.65 10.60 -0.05
C LYS A 344 -15.84 9.96 0.66
N TRP A 345 -15.93 8.62 0.63
CA TRP A 345 -17.01 7.93 1.33
C TRP A 345 -16.94 8.17 2.84
N ILE A 346 -15.78 8.01 3.43
CA ILE A 346 -15.55 8.27 4.87
C ILE A 346 -15.97 9.70 5.22
N ALA A 347 -15.49 10.69 4.46
CA ALA A 347 -15.80 12.11 4.71
C ALA A 347 -17.31 12.40 4.64
N GLN A 348 -18.00 11.87 3.62
CA GLN A 348 -19.44 12.06 3.46
C GLN A 348 -20.29 11.35 4.51
N LEU A 349 -19.84 10.19 5.03
CA LEU A 349 -20.49 9.53 6.14
C LEU A 349 -20.37 10.33 7.43
N LEU A 350 -19.18 10.85 7.72
CA LEU A 350 -18.92 11.66 8.92
C LEU A 350 -19.66 13.01 8.89
N SER A 351 -19.90 13.58 7.71
CA SER A 351 -20.71 14.81 7.54
C SER A 351 -22.22 14.57 7.54
N GLY A 352 -22.65 13.30 7.53
CA GLY A 352 -24.08 12.92 7.45
C GLY A 352 -24.70 13.02 6.06
N LYS A 353 -23.91 13.31 5.02
CA LYS A 353 -24.38 13.36 3.62
C LYS A 353 -24.73 11.99 3.06
N ARG A 354 -24.22 10.92 3.66
CA ARG A 354 -24.49 9.52 3.31
C ARG A 354 -24.68 8.69 4.55
N THR A 355 -25.29 7.52 4.37
CA THR A 355 -25.47 6.51 5.41
C THR A 355 -24.88 5.18 4.95
N LEU A 356 -24.42 4.38 5.91
CA LEU A 356 -24.06 2.99 5.66
C LEU A 356 -25.31 2.09 5.68
N PRO A 357 -25.23 0.92 5.04
CA PRO A 357 -26.22 -0.13 5.28
C PRO A 357 -26.31 -0.50 6.75
N SER A 358 -27.37 -1.22 7.15
CA SER A 358 -27.47 -1.70 8.52
C SER A 358 -26.29 -2.61 8.90
N TRP A 359 -26.05 -2.74 10.20
CA TRP A 359 -25.01 -3.65 10.70
C TRP A 359 -25.16 -5.07 10.13
N ASP A 360 -26.38 -5.62 10.12
CA ASP A 360 -26.67 -6.95 9.59
C ASP A 360 -26.34 -7.07 8.11
N GLN A 361 -26.69 -6.06 7.31
CA GLN A 361 -26.39 -6.03 5.89
C GLN A 361 -24.86 -5.95 5.62
N MET A 362 -24.15 -5.10 6.36
CA MET A 362 -22.69 -5.01 6.24
C MET A 362 -22.02 -6.33 6.65
N MET A 363 -22.45 -6.95 7.75
CA MET A 363 -21.90 -8.23 8.21
C MET A 363 -22.22 -9.37 7.25
N GLN A 364 -23.41 -9.37 6.64
CA GLN A 364 -23.78 -10.35 5.63
C GLN A 364 -22.87 -10.22 4.39
N SER A 365 -22.66 -9.00 3.89
CA SER A 365 -21.75 -8.73 2.78
C SER A 365 -20.31 -9.19 3.07
N VAL A 366 -19.80 -8.91 4.27
CA VAL A 366 -18.46 -9.38 4.70
C VAL A 366 -18.36 -10.90 4.68
N LYS A 367 -19.38 -11.59 5.23
CA LYS A 367 -19.42 -13.07 5.26
C LYS A 367 -19.46 -13.66 3.85
N GLU A 368 -20.28 -13.10 2.96
CA GLU A 368 -20.39 -13.53 1.56
C GLU A 368 -19.09 -13.33 0.82
N PHE A 369 -18.44 -12.19 1.01
CA PHE A 369 -17.14 -11.91 0.43
C PHE A 369 -16.07 -12.92 0.90
N TYR A 370 -15.96 -13.16 2.21
CA TYR A 370 -14.98 -14.12 2.73
C TYR A 370 -15.28 -15.54 2.24
N HIS A 371 -16.55 -15.94 2.25
CA HIS A 371 -16.97 -17.25 1.75
C HIS A 371 -16.61 -17.43 0.27
N SER A 372 -16.85 -16.43 -0.56
CA SER A 372 -16.50 -16.48 -1.99
C SER A 372 -14.99 -16.67 -2.21
N ARG A 373 -14.16 -16.03 -1.39
CA ARG A 373 -12.69 -16.20 -1.43
C ARG A 373 -12.28 -17.59 -1.00
N ASP A 374 -12.86 -18.09 0.08
CA ASP A 374 -12.56 -19.43 0.62
C ASP A 374 -12.99 -20.53 -0.37
N VAL A 375 -14.19 -20.41 -0.99
CA VAL A 375 -14.67 -21.34 -2.05
C VAL A 375 -13.80 -21.30 -3.29
N ALA A 376 -13.27 -20.14 -3.67
CA ALA A 376 -12.32 -20.00 -4.78
C ALA A 376 -10.92 -20.53 -4.45
N GLY A 377 -10.68 -21.07 -3.25
CA GLY A 377 -9.37 -21.59 -2.83
C GLY A 377 -8.31 -20.50 -2.66
N ILE A 378 -8.72 -19.26 -2.50
CA ILE A 378 -7.80 -18.13 -2.33
C ILE A 378 -7.28 -18.14 -0.89
N PRO A 379 -5.95 -18.25 -0.67
CA PRO A 379 -5.38 -18.24 0.66
C PRO A 379 -5.81 -17.02 1.48
N LYS A 380 -6.02 -17.20 2.77
CA LYS A 380 -6.53 -16.16 3.69
C LYS A 380 -5.70 -14.88 3.63
N HIS A 381 -4.37 -14.99 3.56
CA HIS A 381 -3.47 -13.86 3.43
C HIS A 381 -3.58 -13.06 2.11
N ASN A 382 -4.32 -13.58 1.14
CA ASN A 382 -4.66 -12.90 -0.11
C ASN A 382 -6.10 -12.38 -0.14
N THR A 383 -6.79 -12.38 1.00
CA THR A 383 -8.19 -11.90 1.08
C THR A 383 -8.38 -10.51 0.47
N HIS A 384 -7.42 -9.62 0.67
CA HIS A 384 -7.47 -8.22 0.22
C HIS A 384 -6.80 -7.98 -1.16
N ASP A 385 -6.39 -9.03 -1.87
CA ASP A 385 -5.90 -8.93 -3.25
C ASP A 385 -7.10 -8.88 -4.20
N ILE A 386 -7.49 -7.70 -4.65
CA ILE A 386 -8.73 -7.50 -5.41
C ILE A 386 -8.54 -7.90 -6.88
N ALA A 387 -7.54 -7.34 -7.56
CA ALA A 387 -7.22 -7.60 -8.98
C ALA A 387 -8.44 -7.55 -9.93
N ASN A 388 -9.39 -6.64 -9.65
CA ASN A 388 -10.66 -6.54 -10.38
C ASN A 388 -11.11 -5.09 -10.48
N PHE A 389 -11.24 -4.58 -11.71
CA PHE A 389 -11.70 -3.21 -11.96
C PHE A 389 -13.20 -3.03 -11.70
N GLU A 390 -14.02 -4.07 -11.94
CA GLU A 390 -15.45 -4.02 -11.65
C GLU A 390 -15.73 -3.77 -10.16
N TYR A 391 -14.86 -4.27 -9.29
CA TYR A 391 -14.95 -3.96 -7.86
C TYR A 391 -14.77 -2.46 -7.61
N CYS A 392 -13.77 -1.84 -8.25
CA CYS A 392 -13.53 -0.40 -8.11
C CYS A 392 -14.69 0.43 -8.64
N ASP A 393 -15.27 0.06 -9.76
CA ASP A 393 -16.41 0.74 -10.37
C ASP A 393 -17.67 0.61 -9.50
N ARG A 394 -17.99 -0.60 -9.01
CA ARG A 394 -19.09 -0.82 -8.06
C ARG A 394 -18.89 -0.06 -6.74
N TYR A 395 -17.66 0.02 -6.25
CA TYR A 395 -17.35 0.85 -5.07
C TYR A 395 -17.62 2.33 -5.35
N ALA A 396 -17.22 2.82 -6.53
CA ALA A 396 -17.44 4.18 -6.96
C ALA A 396 -18.94 4.52 -7.10
N ASP A 397 -19.77 3.61 -7.63
CA ASP A 397 -21.22 3.76 -7.73
C ASP A 397 -21.89 4.03 -6.37
N GLN A 398 -21.45 3.35 -5.31
CA GLN A 398 -22.00 3.53 -3.96
C GLN A 398 -21.82 4.95 -3.43
N ILE A 399 -20.82 5.68 -3.91
CA ILE A 399 -20.45 7.01 -3.42
C ILE A 399 -20.61 8.13 -4.44
N GLY A 400 -21.09 7.80 -5.66
CA GLY A 400 -21.16 8.76 -6.75
C GLY A 400 -19.78 9.33 -7.11
N PHE A 401 -18.76 8.47 -7.11
CA PHE A 401 -17.42 8.77 -7.59
C PHE A 401 -17.31 8.31 -9.04
N PRO A 402 -16.45 8.93 -9.89
CA PRO A 402 -16.26 8.48 -11.26
C PRO A 402 -15.70 7.06 -11.31
N HIS A 403 -16.13 6.27 -12.28
CA HIS A 403 -15.46 5.02 -12.63
C HIS A 403 -14.03 5.28 -13.10
N LEU A 404 -13.20 4.25 -13.02
CA LEU A 404 -11.89 4.31 -13.65
C LEU A 404 -12.05 4.44 -15.17
N GLU A 405 -11.29 5.35 -15.75
CA GLU A 405 -11.30 5.58 -17.21
C GLU A 405 -10.81 4.32 -17.96
N GLU A 406 -11.41 4.01 -19.09
CA GLU A 406 -11.07 2.82 -19.87
C GLU A 406 -9.61 2.81 -20.34
N TRP A 407 -9.08 3.99 -20.74
CA TRP A 407 -7.66 4.12 -21.06
C TRP A 407 -6.76 3.76 -19.86
N ARG A 408 -7.18 4.09 -18.63
CA ARG A 408 -6.42 3.81 -17.42
C ARG A 408 -6.38 2.30 -17.13
N LYS A 409 -7.52 1.62 -17.30
CA LYS A 409 -7.62 0.15 -17.22
C LYS A 409 -6.76 -0.51 -18.30
N GLY A 410 -6.88 -0.03 -19.54
CA GLY A 410 -6.11 -0.53 -20.68
C GLY A 410 -4.60 -0.42 -20.48
N LEU A 411 -4.10 0.75 -20.07
CA LEU A 411 -2.68 0.97 -19.78
C LEU A 411 -2.17 0.09 -18.61
N CYS A 412 -3.03 -0.16 -17.61
CA CYS A 412 -2.69 -1.06 -16.52
C CYS A 412 -2.51 -2.50 -17.01
N ILE A 413 -3.45 -3.00 -17.81
CA ILE A 413 -3.40 -4.35 -18.40
C ILE A 413 -2.17 -4.47 -19.32
N SER A 414 -1.95 -3.49 -20.20
CA SER A 414 -0.80 -3.45 -21.11
C SER A 414 0.52 -3.56 -20.33
N ALA A 415 0.69 -2.78 -19.26
CA ALA A 415 1.89 -2.82 -18.43
C ALA A 415 2.09 -4.19 -17.76
N LEU A 416 1.00 -4.83 -17.28
CA LEU A 416 1.06 -6.18 -16.68
C LEU A 416 1.46 -7.24 -17.71
N VAL A 417 0.82 -7.25 -18.87
CA VAL A 417 1.11 -8.20 -19.96
C VAL A 417 2.56 -8.03 -20.44
N ASN A 418 2.99 -6.78 -20.65
CA ASN A 418 4.35 -6.50 -21.07
C ASN A 418 5.39 -6.90 -20.01
N SER A 419 5.10 -6.69 -18.72
CA SER A 419 6.01 -7.12 -17.65
C SER A 419 6.13 -8.64 -17.54
N ASP A 420 5.06 -9.38 -17.82
CA ASP A 420 5.06 -10.84 -17.85
C ASP A 420 5.89 -11.39 -19.02
N ALA A 421 5.79 -10.77 -20.19
CA ALA A 421 6.49 -11.18 -21.40
C ALA A 421 7.94 -10.66 -21.46
N ASN A 422 8.23 -9.46 -20.96
CA ASN A 422 9.46 -8.71 -21.18
C ASN A 422 9.98 -8.06 -19.88
N LEU A 423 10.15 -8.85 -18.81
CA LEU A 423 10.44 -8.40 -17.45
C LEU A 423 11.60 -7.39 -17.36
N GLU A 424 12.66 -7.56 -18.14
CA GLU A 424 13.84 -6.70 -18.09
C GLU A 424 13.62 -5.34 -18.78
N THR A 425 12.78 -5.30 -19.82
CA THR A 425 12.68 -4.13 -20.73
C THR A 425 11.34 -3.42 -20.71
N TYR A 426 10.30 -3.97 -20.08
CA TYR A 426 8.93 -3.44 -20.15
C TYR A 426 8.80 -2.00 -19.67
N ARG A 427 9.69 -1.55 -18.78
CA ARG A 427 9.68 -0.16 -18.29
C ARG A 427 10.24 0.84 -19.29
N ASP A 428 10.95 0.37 -20.34
CA ASP A 428 11.65 1.21 -21.31
C ASP A 428 11.21 0.93 -22.76
N SER A 429 10.40 -0.13 -22.98
CA SER A 429 9.85 -0.50 -24.29
C SER A 429 8.40 -0.97 -24.13
N TRP A 430 7.48 -0.38 -24.89
CA TRP A 430 6.05 -0.68 -24.86
C TRP A 430 5.44 -0.44 -26.25
N ASP A 431 4.28 -1.04 -26.51
CA ASP A 431 3.53 -0.97 -27.77
C ASP A 431 2.11 -0.41 -27.61
N ASP A 432 1.82 0.22 -26.47
CA ASP A 432 0.50 0.76 -26.10
C ASP A 432 0.30 2.24 -26.51
N HIS A 433 0.88 2.65 -27.63
CA HIS A 433 0.88 4.04 -28.09
C HIS A 433 -0.51 4.63 -28.29
N GLU A 434 -1.48 3.86 -28.79
CA GLU A 434 -2.85 4.32 -28.99
C GLU A 434 -3.55 4.64 -27.67
N LEU A 435 -3.45 3.73 -26.68
CA LEU A 435 -3.98 3.95 -25.34
C LEU A 435 -3.32 5.14 -24.64
N LEU A 436 -2.01 5.32 -24.83
CA LEU A 436 -1.29 6.47 -24.30
C LEU A 436 -1.78 7.78 -24.92
N GLN A 437 -2.03 7.82 -26.23
CA GLN A 437 -2.59 8.99 -26.92
C GLN A 437 -4.00 9.31 -26.40
N GLU A 438 -4.86 8.31 -26.25
CA GLU A 438 -6.19 8.45 -25.65
C GLU A 438 -6.10 9.03 -24.24
N ALA A 439 -5.22 8.50 -23.41
CA ALA A 439 -4.98 9.00 -22.06
C ALA A 439 -4.60 10.48 -22.05
N LEU A 440 -3.60 10.88 -22.85
CA LEU A 440 -3.08 12.25 -22.89
C LEU A 440 -4.10 13.26 -23.47
N GLN A 441 -5.04 12.81 -24.28
CA GLN A 441 -6.15 13.63 -24.82
C GLN A 441 -7.35 13.68 -23.87
N SER A 442 -7.38 12.84 -22.84
CA SER A 442 -8.50 12.79 -21.89
C SER A 442 -8.60 14.08 -21.05
N PRO A 443 -9.80 14.39 -20.50
CA PRO A 443 -9.97 15.50 -19.58
C PRO A 443 -9.03 15.45 -18.38
N HIS A 444 -8.64 14.25 -17.94
CA HIS A 444 -7.71 14.03 -16.85
C HIS A 444 -6.39 14.78 -17.03
N PHE A 445 -5.83 14.81 -18.26
CA PHE A 445 -4.58 15.50 -18.55
C PHE A 445 -4.76 16.91 -19.15
N THR A 446 -5.85 17.16 -19.86
CA THR A 446 -6.04 18.43 -20.60
C THR A 446 -6.64 19.54 -19.75
N GLN A 447 -7.45 19.24 -18.74
CA GLN A 447 -8.06 20.26 -17.86
C GLN A 447 -7.05 20.98 -16.96
N LEU A 448 -5.89 20.40 -16.69
CA LEU A 448 -4.82 21.06 -15.94
C LEU A 448 -4.18 22.23 -16.69
N ASN A 449 -4.11 22.15 -18.00
CA ASN A 449 -3.55 23.24 -18.82
C ASN A 449 -4.41 24.50 -18.77
N ALA A 450 -5.69 24.38 -18.41
CA ALA A 450 -6.59 25.51 -18.21
C ALA A 450 -6.49 26.14 -16.81
N GLN A 451 -6.06 25.37 -15.78
CA GLN A 451 -5.94 25.85 -14.38
C GLN A 451 -4.51 26.28 -13.97
N ALA A 452 -3.51 26.02 -14.81
CA ALA A 452 -2.12 26.38 -14.56
C ALA A 452 -1.78 27.82 -14.98
N PHE A 453 -2.74 28.57 -15.52
CA PHE A 453 -2.59 29.97 -15.99
C PHE A 453 -3.46 30.98 -15.22
N ASP A 454 -4.15 30.57 -14.16
CA ASP A 454 -4.78 31.43 -13.17
C ASP A 454 -4.01 31.25 -11.82
#